data_9298a76d7cda79fad002cc213418f558
#
_entry.id   9298a76d7cda79fad002cc213418f558
#
_cell.length_a   1.000
_cell.length_b   1.000
_cell.length_c   1.000
_cell.angle_alpha   90.00
_cell.angle_beta   90.00
_cell.angle_gamma   90.00
#
_symmetry.space_group_name_H-M   'P 1'
#
loop_
_entity.id
_entity.type
_entity.pdbx_description
1 polymer ?
#
loop_
_entity_poly.entity_id
_entity_poly.type
_entity_poly.pdbx_seq_one_letter_code
_entity_poly.pdbx_strand_id
1 'polypeptide(L)'
;YAGWTNDSCTAFPALTCLAASWNPLLAAKYGYAIGEEARYREKDVLLGPGVNMYRTPLNGRNFEYMGEDPYLASELCVPYIQGVQKNGVAACVKHYALNNQELWRGHIDVQLSDRALYEIYLPAFKAAVERGKAWSIMGAYNKVRGTHATHHKLLNNDILKGEWNFDGCVITDWGAAHDTYEAAMYGLDIEMGSYTNGLTSESEFGYDDYYLGKSYLKMVREGKIPMEVVNDKAARVLRLIFRTAMNRRKPFGALTSEEHYRTAYEIATEGIVLLKNGTGKKQPALLPVPQGKYKRILVVGDNATRNLMLRGGSSELKVQKVISPLDGI
;
A
#
# COMPACT_ATOMS: atom_id res chain seq x y z
N TYR A 1 -9.79 4.57 0.53
CA TYR A 1 -10.17 5.48 1.62
C TYR A 1 -11.54 5.13 2.21
N ALA A 2 -11.64 4.01 2.92
CA ALA A 2 -12.87 3.63 3.61
C ALA A 2 -13.24 4.66 4.71
N GLY A 3 -12.25 5.31 5.34
CA GLY A 3 -12.47 6.29 6.39
C GLY A 3 -13.10 7.61 5.94
N TRP A 4 -13.00 7.96 4.68
CA TRP A 4 -13.54 9.22 4.13
C TRP A 4 -14.95 9.04 3.54
N THR A 5 -15.34 7.82 3.29
CA THR A 5 -16.73 7.50 3.00
C THR A 5 -17.42 7.14 4.31
N ASN A 6 -18.66 7.47 4.50
CA ASN A 6 -19.39 7.14 5.73
C ASN A 6 -19.70 5.64 5.89
N ASP A 7 -19.19 4.80 4.99
CA ASP A 7 -19.44 3.36 4.99
C ASP A 7 -18.47 2.61 5.89
N SER A 8 -18.99 1.61 6.60
CA SER A 8 -18.18 0.69 7.37
C SER A 8 -17.47 -0.32 6.47
N CYS A 9 -16.31 -0.81 6.91
CA CYS A 9 -15.54 -1.84 6.22
C CYS A 9 -15.09 -2.94 7.18
N THR A 10 -14.57 -4.04 6.63
CA THR A 10 -13.89 -5.04 7.43
C THR A 10 -12.51 -4.52 7.85
N ALA A 11 -12.20 -4.57 9.14
CA ALA A 11 -10.86 -4.32 9.64
C ALA A 11 -10.05 -5.61 9.55
N PHE A 12 -9.24 -5.73 8.52
CA PHE A 12 -8.27 -6.81 8.42
C PHE A 12 -7.07 -6.55 9.33
N PRO A 13 -6.37 -7.59 9.82
CA PRO A 13 -5.11 -7.41 10.51
C PRO A 13 -4.10 -6.61 9.68
N ALA A 14 -3.21 -5.90 10.36
CA ALA A 14 -2.12 -5.17 9.70
C ALA A 14 -1.25 -6.10 8.86
N LEU A 15 -0.59 -5.58 7.81
CA LEU A 15 0.26 -6.40 6.94
C LEU A 15 1.42 -7.06 7.70
N THR A 16 1.89 -6.45 8.79
CA THR A 16 2.83 -7.09 9.71
C THR A 16 2.29 -8.42 10.28
N CYS A 17 1.01 -8.47 10.64
CA CYS A 17 0.36 -9.68 11.13
C CYS A 17 0.19 -10.72 10.02
N LEU A 18 -0.21 -10.29 8.82
CA LEU A 18 -0.23 -11.17 7.66
C LEU A 18 1.15 -11.76 7.37
N ALA A 19 2.20 -10.94 7.42
CA ALA A 19 3.57 -11.39 7.19
C ALA A 19 4.04 -12.42 8.23
N ALA A 20 3.64 -12.24 9.50
CA ALA A 20 3.97 -13.19 10.58
C ALA A 20 3.34 -14.58 10.38
N SER A 21 2.31 -14.72 9.56
CA SER A 21 1.72 -16.03 9.20
C SER A 21 2.60 -16.84 8.24
N TRP A 22 3.46 -16.20 7.46
CA TRP A 22 4.26 -16.79 6.39
C TRP A 22 3.43 -17.55 5.35
N ASN A 23 2.14 -17.24 5.23
CA ASN A 23 1.17 -17.99 4.44
C ASN A 23 0.71 -17.22 3.18
N PRO A 24 1.22 -17.58 1.98
CA PRO A 24 0.81 -16.93 0.73
C PRO A 24 -0.68 -17.12 0.38
N LEU A 25 -1.31 -18.20 0.87
CA LEU A 25 -2.74 -18.41 0.65
C LEU A 25 -3.58 -17.38 1.42
N LEU A 26 -3.17 -17.03 2.64
CA LEU A 26 -3.82 -15.96 3.40
C LEU A 26 -3.61 -14.59 2.75
N ALA A 27 -2.43 -14.35 2.17
CA ALA A 27 -2.19 -13.14 1.39
C ALA A 27 -3.11 -13.05 0.16
N ALA A 28 -3.36 -14.17 -0.53
CA ALA A 28 -4.32 -14.23 -1.64
C ALA A 28 -5.76 -13.95 -1.18
N LYS A 29 -6.20 -14.57 -0.07
CA LYS A 29 -7.52 -14.34 0.52
C LYS A 29 -7.70 -12.89 0.95
N TYR A 30 -6.67 -12.31 1.62
CA TYR A 30 -6.70 -10.92 2.04
C TYR A 30 -6.84 -9.97 0.84
N GLY A 31 -5.98 -10.15 -0.18
CA GLY A 31 -6.05 -9.34 -1.40
C GLY A 31 -7.39 -9.46 -2.10
N TYR A 32 -7.96 -10.66 -2.16
CA TYR A 32 -9.28 -10.89 -2.75
C TYR A 32 -10.38 -10.17 -1.96
N ALA A 33 -10.45 -10.35 -0.65
CA ALA A 33 -11.47 -9.76 0.21
C ALA A 33 -11.45 -8.22 0.21
N ILE A 34 -10.27 -7.61 0.33
CA ILE A 34 -10.16 -6.13 0.27
C ILE A 34 -10.44 -5.61 -1.15
N GLY A 35 -10.12 -6.41 -2.17
CA GLY A 35 -10.48 -6.12 -3.56
C GLY A 35 -11.99 -6.15 -3.79
N GLU A 36 -12.72 -7.09 -3.19
CA GLU A 36 -14.19 -7.14 -3.22
C GLU A 36 -14.82 -5.89 -2.58
N GLU A 37 -14.32 -5.47 -1.40
CA GLU A 37 -14.81 -4.26 -0.75
C GLU A 37 -14.51 -2.98 -1.55
N ALA A 38 -13.33 -2.90 -2.16
CA ALA A 38 -12.99 -1.79 -3.04
C ALA A 38 -13.90 -1.77 -4.28
N ARG A 39 -14.16 -2.95 -4.88
CA ARG A 39 -15.03 -3.07 -6.04
C ARG A 39 -16.47 -2.72 -5.73
N TYR A 40 -17.01 -3.19 -4.58
CA TYR A 40 -18.35 -2.84 -4.12
C TYR A 40 -18.56 -1.33 -4.00
N ARG A 41 -17.50 -0.61 -3.58
CA ARG A 41 -17.50 0.86 -3.49
C ARG A 41 -17.14 1.56 -4.78
N GLU A 42 -17.12 0.86 -5.90
CA GLU A 42 -16.78 1.40 -7.22
C GLU A 42 -15.40 2.08 -7.26
N LYS A 43 -14.45 1.60 -6.46
CA LYS A 43 -13.06 2.08 -6.51
C LYS A 43 -12.26 1.27 -7.52
N ASP A 44 -11.56 1.98 -8.39
CA ASP A 44 -10.79 1.37 -9.46
C ASP A 44 -9.34 1.09 -9.08
N VAL A 45 -8.82 1.77 -8.06
CA VAL A 45 -7.43 1.62 -7.57
C VAL A 45 -7.44 1.49 -6.05
N LEU A 46 -6.87 0.41 -5.55
CA LEU A 46 -6.58 0.18 -4.13
C LEU A 46 -5.12 0.56 -3.84
N LEU A 47 -4.91 1.47 -2.88
CA LEU A 47 -3.57 1.98 -2.53
C LEU A 47 -2.83 1.00 -1.60
N GLY A 48 -2.41 -0.11 -2.15
CA GLY A 48 -1.71 -1.20 -1.48
C GLY A 48 -1.38 -2.36 -2.43
N PRO A 49 -0.56 -3.33 -1.96
CA PRO A 49 0.05 -3.42 -0.64
C PRO A 49 1.24 -2.48 -0.43
N GLY A 50 1.56 -2.17 0.83
CA GLY A 50 2.82 -1.57 1.21
C GLY A 50 3.92 -2.63 1.31
N VAL A 51 5.10 -2.38 0.71
CA VAL A 51 6.20 -3.36 0.66
C VAL A 51 7.58 -2.78 1.01
N ASN A 52 7.63 -1.60 1.63
CA ASN A 52 8.90 -1.05 2.08
C ASN A 52 9.50 -1.89 3.21
N MET A 53 10.83 -2.02 3.22
CA MET A 53 11.55 -2.79 4.23
C MET A 53 11.63 -2.05 5.57
N TYR A 54 11.49 -2.76 6.68
CA TYR A 54 11.74 -2.20 8.00
C TYR A 54 13.24 -1.92 8.18
N ARG A 55 13.56 -0.74 8.71
CA ARG A 55 14.93 -0.35 9.07
C ARG A 55 15.06 -0.08 10.56
N THR A 56 13.98 0.36 11.17
CA THR A 56 13.87 0.65 12.60
C THR A 56 12.45 0.38 13.07
N PRO A 57 12.25 -0.11 14.30
CA PRO A 57 10.92 -0.28 14.86
C PRO A 57 10.20 1.05 15.11
N LEU A 58 10.92 2.17 15.11
CA LEU A 58 10.36 3.51 15.34
C LEU A 58 9.75 4.15 14.11
N ASN A 59 9.79 3.52 12.94
CA ASN A 59 9.08 4.02 11.77
C ASN A 59 7.56 3.94 11.98
N GLY A 60 6.88 5.08 11.89
CA GLY A 60 5.46 5.23 12.18
C GLY A 60 4.51 4.43 11.28
N ARG A 61 4.98 3.88 10.16
CA ARG A 61 4.17 3.13 9.17
C ARG A 61 4.58 1.67 8.98
N ASN A 62 5.37 1.10 9.89
CA ASN A 62 5.74 -0.31 9.80
C ASN A 62 4.53 -1.24 9.72
N PHE A 63 3.42 -0.90 10.37
CA PHE A 63 2.19 -1.70 10.33
C PHE A 63 1.61 -1.89 8.93
N GLU A 64 1.90 -0.99 7.98
CA GLU A 64 1.45 -1.07 6.59
C GLU A 64 2.34 -1.96 5.71
N TYR A 65 3.48 -2.43 6.22
CA TYR A 65 4.48 -3.16 5.46
C TYR A 65 4.62 -4.62 5.92
N MET A 66 5.34 -5.44 5.16
CA MET A 66 5.44 -6.89 5.35
C MET A 66 6.73 -7.34 6.05
N GLY A 67 7.46 -6.43 6.72
CA GLY A 67 8.65 -6.80 7.49
C GLY A 67 9.98 -6.31 6.90
N GLU A 68 11.04 -6.94 7.37
CA GLU A 68 12.44 -6.60 7.02
C GLU A 68 13.07 -7.58 6.01
N ASP A 69 12.38 -8.69 5.71
CA ASP A 69 12.85 -9.72 4.79
C ASP A 69 12.29 -9.47 3.37
N PRO A 70 13.15 -9.12 2.39
CA PRO A 70 12.72 -8.87 1.03
C PRO A 70 12.15 -10.10 0.33
N TYR A 71 12.59 -11.31 0.69
CA TYR A 71 12.06 -12.56 0.15
C TYR A 71 10.61 -12.79 0.62
N LEU A 72 10.38 -12.74 1.94
CA LEU A 72 9.03 -12.89 2.50
C LEU A 72 8.06 -11.85 1.93
N ALA A 73 8.46 -10.58 1.89
CA ALA A 73 7.64 -9.52 1.31
C ALA A 73 7.31 -9.80 -0.17
N SER A 74 8.27 -10.33 -0.95
CA SER A 74 8.07 -10.72 -2.35
C SER A 74 7.06 -11.86 -2.49
N GLU A 75 7.16 -12.90 -1.65
CA GLU A 75 6.27 -14.07 -1.74
C GLU A 75 4.83 -13.75 -1.30
N LEU A 76 4.64 -12.79 -0.41
CA LEU A 76 3.31 -12.41 0.07
C LEU A 76 2.64 -11.32 -0.79
N CYS A 77 3.41 -10.36 -1.31
CA CYS A 77 2.81 -9.29 -2.11
C CYS A 77 2.24 -9.80 -3.45
N VAL A 78 2.83 -10.83 -4.04
CA VAL A 78 2.38 -11.40 -5.33
C VAL A 78 0.94 -11.92 -5.24
N PRO A 79 0.60 -12.88 -4.38
CA PRO A 79 -0.77 -13.38 -4.26
C PRO A 79 -1.76 -12.31 -3.76
N TYR A 80 -1.33 -11.38 -2.91
CA TYR A 80 -2.14 -10.24 -2.50
C TYR A 80 -2.57 -9.40 -3.72
N ILE A 81 -1.62 -8.97 -4.57
CA ILE A 81 -1.87 -8.19 -5.77
C ILE A 81 -2.83 -8.93 -6.71
N GLN A 82 -2.56 -10.21 -6.96
CA GLN A 82 -3.41 -11.04 -7.81
C GLN A 82 -4.83 -11.17 -7.26
N GLY A 83 -4.99 -11.28 -5.94
CA GLY A 83 -6.28 -11.31 -5.26
C GLY A 83 -7.08 -10.02 -5.50
N VAL A 84 -6.45 -8.86 -5.28
CA VAL A 84 -7.08 -7.55 -5.54
C VAL A 84 -7.52 -7.44 -7.00
N GLN A 85 -6.64 -7.76 -7.93
CA GLN A 85 -6.86 -7.55 -9.36
C GLN A 85 -7.91 -8.49 -9.97
N LYS A 86 -8.19 -9.66 -9.36
CA LYS A 86 -9.31 -10.53 -9.73
C LYS A 86 -10.66 -9.81 -9.64
N ASN A 87 -10.76 -8.77 -8.84
CA ASN A 87 -11.97 -7.96 -8.68
C ASN A 87 -12.08 -6.81 -9.70
N GLY A 88 -11.16 -6.72 -10.66
CA GLY A 88 -11.10 -5.58 -11.60
C GLY A 88 -10.71 -4.28 -10.91
N VAL A 89 -9.97 -4.36 -9.80
CA VAL A 89 -9.39 -3.25 -9.05
C VAL A 89 -7.88 -3.30 -9.21
N ALA A 90 -7.25 -2.20 -9.52
CA ALA A 90 -5.80 -2.14 -9.60
C ALA A 90 -5.19 -2.14 -8.19
N ALA A 91 -4.25 -3.05 -7.94
CA ALA A 91 -3.35 -2.91 -6.82
C ALA A 91 -2.31 -1.82 -7.13
N CYS A 92 -2.16 -0.84 -6.21
CA CYS A 92 -1.16 0.22 -6.29
C CYS A 92 -0.08 -0.02 -5.25
N VAL A 93 0.98 -0.73 -5.65
CA VAL A 93 2.04 -1.14 -4.74
C VAL A 93 2.86 0.06 -4.29
N LYS A 94 3.16 0.15 -2.98
CA LYS A 94 3.71 1.38 -2.39
C LYS A 94 4.75 1.13 -1.31
N HIS A 95 5.59 2.11 -1.02
CA HIS A 95 5.87 3.37 -1.70
C HIS A 95 7.20 3.24 -2.45
N TYR A 96 7.19 3.39 -3.73
CA TYR A 96 8.32 3.15 -4.63
C TYR A 96 9.20 4.42 -4.73
N ALA A 97 10.40 4.42 -4.19
CA ALA A 97 10.97 3.39 -3.35
C ALA A 97 11.68 4.03 -2.15
N LEU A 98 12.05 3.19 -1.16
CA LEU A 98 12.89 3.62 -0.05
C LEU A 98 12.21 4.57 0.97
N ASN A 99 10.89 4.54 1.09
CA ASN A 99 10.17 5.23 2.17
C ASN A 99 10.26 4.41 3.47
N ASN A 100 11.44 4.39 4.08
CA ASN A 100 11.75 3.59 5.27
C ASN A 100 11.77 4.41 6.56
N GLN A 101 11.39 5.68 6.49
CA GLN A 101 11.34 6.62 7.60
C GLN A 101 10.24 7.65 7.34
N GLU A 102 9.38 7.90 8.34
CA GLU A 102 8.30 8.88 8.25
C GLU A 102 8.72 10.29 8.70
N LEU A 103 9.63 10.39 9.68
CA LEU A 103 10.16 11.67 10.12
C LEU A 103 10.88 12.39 8.98
N TRP A 104 10.41 13.58 8.60
CA TRP A 104 10.95 14.38 7.50
C TRP A 104 10.91 13.69 6.13
N ARG A 105 10.00 12.75 5.91
CA ARG A 105 9.93 11.92 4.70
C ARG A 105 9.97 12.68 3.38
N GLY A 106 9.41 13.90 3.32
CA GLY A 106 9.46 14.77 2.12
C GLY A 106 10.82 15.48 1.90
N HIS A 107 11.74 15.40 2.85
CA HIS A 107 13.03 16.10 2.80
C HIS A 107 14.23 15.16 2.81
N ILE A 108 14.06 13.92 3.27
CA ILE A 108 15.12 12.92 3.37
C ILE A 108 15.68 12.62 1.98
N ASP A 109 17.00 12.56 1.89
CA ASP A 109 17.71 12.06 0.73
C ASP A 109 18.41 10.74 1.07
N VAL A 110 17.86 9.64 0.59
CA VAL A 110 18.38 8.31 0.89
C VAL A 110 19.62 8.02 0.06
N GLN A 111 20.72 7.75 0.75
CA GLN A 111 21.99 7.36 0.16
C GLN A 111 22.24 5.87 0.39
N LEU A 112 22.54 5.12 -0.65
CA LEU A 112 22.81 3.68 -0.58
C LEU A 112 23.63 3.20 -1.78
N SER A 113 24.25 2.02 -1.65
CA SER A 113 24.90 1.34 -2.77
C SER A 113 23.88 0.71 -3.71
N ASP A 114 24.27 0.42 -4.96
CA ASP A 114 23.44 -0.32 -5.91
C ASP A 114 23.14 -1.73 -5.38
N ARG A 115 24.10 -2.37 -4.73
CA ARG A 115 23.91 -3.67 -4.11
C ARG A 115 22.75 -3.63 -3.11
N ALA A 116 22.74 -2.67 -2.18
CA ALA A 116 21.65 -2.53 -1.21
C ALA A 116 20.31 -2.24 -1.91
N LEU A 117 20.32 -1.37 -2.93
CA LEU A 117 19.11 -1.05 -3.71
C LEU A 117 18.50 -2.30 -4.33
N TYR A 118 19.28 -3.07 -5.08
CA TYR A 118 18.80 -4.24 -5.83
C TYR A 118 18.58 -5.51 -4.98
N GLU A 119 19.34 -5.70 -3.90
CA GLU A 119 19.23 -6.92 -3.10
C GLU A 119 18.22 -6.81 -1.94
N ILE A 120 17.98 -5.59 -1.42
CA ILE A 120 17.14 -5.39 -0.23
C ILE A 120 15.87 -4.61 -0.53
N TYR A 121 15.96 -3.46 -1.22
CA TYR A 121 14.82 -2.54 -1.30
C TYR A 121 13.93 -2.72 -2.51
N LEU A 122 14.45 -3.22 -3.62
CA LEU A 122 13.71 -3.41 -4.85
C LEU A 122 13.07 -4.79 -5.04
N PRO A 123 13.50 -5.91 -4.40
CA PRO A 123 13.00 -7.25 -4.73
C PRO A 123 11.47 -7.39 -4.63
N ALA A 124 10.85 -6.85 -3.58
CA ALA A 124 9.39 -6.92 -3.42
C ALA A 124 8.64 -6.15 -4.53
N PHE A 125 9.15 -4.99 -4.96
CA PHE A 125 8.59 -4.25 -6.10
C PHE A 125 8.80 -5.00 -7.42
N LYS A 126 9.97 -5.59 -7.61
CA LYS A 126 10.25 -6.44 -8.78
C LYS A 126 9.27 -7.61 -8.85
N ALA A 127 9.10 -8.33 -7.75
CA ALA A 127 8.14 -9.43 -7.65
C ALA A 127 6.70 -8.96 -7.93
N ALA A 128 6.31 -7.79 -7.40
CA ALA A 128 5.00 -7.18 -7.64
C ALA A 128 4.75 -6.91 -9.14
N VAL A 129 5.76 -6.46 -9.87
CA VAL A 129 5.67 -6.19 -11.32
C VAL A 129 5.74 -7.48 -12.13
N GLU A 130 6.79 -8.27 -11.96
CA GLU A 130 7.08 -9.40 -12.85
C GLU A 130 6.17 -10.59 -12.59
N ARG A 131 5.86 -10.89 -11.33
CA ARG A 131 5.06 -12.04 -10.88
C ARG A 131 3.64 -11.66 -10.51
N GLY A 132 3.47 -10.57 -9.75
CA GLY A 132 2.16 -10.05 -9.32
C GLY A 132 1.39 -9.38 -10.45
N LYS A 133 2.07 -8.93 -11.51
CA LYS A 133 1.48 -8.19 -12.63
C LYS A 133 0.69 -6.97 -12.15
N ALA A 134 1.25 -6.20 -11.23
CA ALA A 134 0.64 -4.99 -10.68
C ALA A 134 0.27 -3.99 -11.78
N TRP A 135 -0.90 -3.36 -11.68
CA TRP A 135 -1.37 -2.38 -12.68
C TRP A 135 -1.01 -0.95 -12.34
N SER A 136 -0.62 -0.70 -11.10
CA SER A 136 -0.13 0.61 -10.68
C SER A 136 0.89 0.50 -9.55
N ILE A 137 1.72 1.54 -9.44
CA ILE A 137 2.74 1.70 -8.40
C ILE A 137 2.69 3.13 -7.89
N MET A 138 2.79 3.33 -6.57
CA MET A 138 2.83 4.65 -5.96
C MET A 138 4.26 5.07 -5.66
N GLY A 139 4.68 6.21 -6.19
CA GLY A 139 5.97 6.82 -5.92
C GLY A 139 6.06 7.35 -4.48
N ALA A 140 7.25 7.28 -3.91
CA ALA A 140 7.51 7.69 -2.53
C ALA A 140 7.80 9.20 -2.42
N TYR A 141 7.67 9.75 -1.20
CA TYR A 141 7.96 11.16 -0.90
C TYR A 141 9.44 11.51 -0.89
N ASN A 142 10.28 10.58 -0.43
CA ASN A 142 11.69 10.82 -0.18
C ASN A 142 12.49 11.02 -1.47
N LYS A 143 13.63 11.68 -1.33
CA LYS A 143 14.66 11.67 -2.36
C LYS A 143 15.49 10.40 -2.30
N VAL A 144 16.07 10.04 -3.43
CA VAL A 144 17.07 8.99 -3.58
C VAL A 144 18.22 9.59 -4.38
N ARG A 145 19.40 9.69 -3.78
CA ARG A 145 20.60 10.23 -4.45
C ARG A 145 20.32 11.60 -5.12
N GLY A 146 19.61 12.49 -4.40
CA GLY A 146 19.37 13.87 -4.80
C GLY A 146 18.04 14.14 -5.52
N THR A 147 17.36 13.13 -6.09
CA THR A 147 16.11 13.29 -6.85
C THR A 147 14.93 12.64 -6.11
N HIS A 148 13.77 13.26 -6.13
CA HIS A 148 12.57 12.69 -5.54
C HIS A 148 12.16 11.38 -6.21
N ALA A 149 11.90 10.34 -5.41
CA ALA A 149 11.64 8.99 -5.89
C ALA A 149 10.47 8.92 -6.88
N THR A 150 9.44 9.73 -6.67
CA THR A 150 8.22 9.72 -7.50
C THR A 150 8.47 10.15 -8.97
N HIS A 151 9.52 10.91 -9.24
CA HIS A 151 9.95 11.31 -10.59
C HIS A 151 11.45 11.13 -10.80
N HIS A 152 11.96 9.95 -10.43
CA HIS A 152 13.37 9.60 -10.49
C HIS A 152 13.69 8.78 -11.73
N LYS A 153 14.57 9.30 -12.60
CA LYS A 153 14.88 8.66 -13.89
C LYS A 153 15.32 7.20 -13.72
N LEU A 154 16.32 6.93 -12.87
CA LEU A 154 16.82 5.57 -12.64
C LEU A 154 15.71 4.64 -12.14
N LEU A 155 14.93 5.06 -11.14
CA LEU A 155 13.90 4.20 -10.56
C LEU A 155 12.75 3.94 -11.56
N ASN A 156 12.17 4.98 -12.15
CA ASN A 156 10.95 4.83 -12.94
C ASN A 156 11.21 4.43 -14.40
N ASN A 157 12.18 5.08 -15.07
CA ASN A 157 12.42 4.79 -16.48
C ASN A 157 13.34 3.59 -16.65
N ASP A 158 14.52 3.63 -16.01
CA ASP A 158 15.56 2.66 -16.31
C ASP A 158 15.21 1.30 -15.67
N ILE A 159 14.85 1.26 -14.38
CA ILE A 159 14.55 0.02 -13.66
C ILE A 159 13.09 -0.42 -13.90
N LEU A 160 12.12 0.39 -13.44
CA LEU A 160 10.71 -0.04 -13.43
C LEU A 160 10.13 -0.28 -14.82
N LYS A 161 10.20 0.73 -15.69
CA LYS A 161 9.65 0.66 -17.06
C LYS A 161 10.59 -0.04 -18.02
N GLY A 162 11.92 0.12 -17.85
CA GLY A 162 12.95 -0.49 -18.69
C GLY A 162 13.24 -1.94 -18.32
N GLU A 163 13.97 -2.19 -17.22
CA GLU A 163 14.42 -3.54 -16.86
C GLU A 163 13.25 -4.50 -16.58
N TRP A 164 12.21 -4.05 -15.84
CA TRP A 164 11.09 -4.90 -15.45
C TRP A 164 9.91 -4.85 -16.41
N ASN A 165 9.98 -4.06 -17.47
CA ASN A 165 8.91 -3.91 -18.48
C ASN A 165 7.53 -3.60 -17.87
N PHE A 166 7.49 -2.73 -16.88
CA PHE A 166 6.23 -2.33 -16.24
C PHE A 166 5.33 -1.57 -17.21
N ASP A 167 4.16 -2.10 -17.47
CA ASP A 167 3.18 -1.53 -18.41
C ASP A 167 2.05 -0.75 -17.74
N GLY A 168 2.04 -0.70 -16.40
CA GLY A 168 1.05 0.04 -15.61
C GLY A 168 1.39 1.52 -15.41
N CYS A 169 0.68 2.17 -14.48
CA CYS A 169 0.85 3.58 -14.15
C CYS A 169 1.71 3.78 -12.89
N VAL A 170 2.62 4.75 -12.94
CA VAL A 170 3.26 5.34 -11.75
C VAL A 170 2.39 6.49 -11.27
N ILE A 171 1.92 6.42 -10.03
CA ILE A 171 1.05 7.41 -9.39
C ILE A 171 1.85 8.07 -8.26
N THR A 172 1.74 9.38 -8.05
CA THR A 172 2.37 10.01 -6.88
C THR A 172 1.67 9.60 -5.59
N ASP A 173 2.39 9.58 -4.46
CA ASP A 173 1.74 9.87 -3.18
C ASP A 173 1.28 11.34 -3.18
N TRP A 174 0.36 11.74 -2.27
CA TRP A 174 -0.28 13.05 -2.31
C TRP A 174 0.72 14.18 -2.07
N GLY A 175 0.89 15.02 -3.09
CA GLY A 175 1.83 16.15 -3.04
C GLY A 175 3.30 15.74 -3.18
N ALA A 176 3.61 14.55 -3.72
CA ALA A 176 4.98 14.08 -3.86
C ALA A 176 5.70 14.55 -5.13
N ALA A 177 5.02 15.18 -6.10
CA ALA A 177 5.67 15.79 -7.25
C ALA A 177 6.27 17.16 -6.88
N HIS A 178 7.43 17.50 -7.48
CA HIS A 178 8.18 18.71 -7.16
C HIS A 178 8.78 19.43 -8.38
N ASP A 179 8.70 18.84 -9.57
CA ASP A 179 9.22 19.42 -10.80
C ASP A 179 8.43 18.95 -12.02
N THR A 180 8.06 19.87 -12.91
CA THR A 180 7.28 19.56 -14.11
C THR A 180 8.05 18.77 -15.15
N TYR A 181 9.30 19.14 -15.41
CA TYR A 181 10.12 18.47 -16.42
C TYR A 181 10.48 17.05 -15.99
N GLU A 182 10.94 16.90 -14.75
CA GLU A 182 11.25 15.58 -14.19
C GLU A 182 9.99 14.68 -14.12
N ALA A 183 8.86 15.20 -13.63
CA ALA A 183 7.59 14.48 -13.61
C ALA A 183 7.16 14.02 -15.01
N ALA A 184 7.33 14.87 -16.01
CA ALA A 184 7.03 14.54 -17.40
C ALA A 184 7.99 13.48 -17.94
N MET A 185 9.29 13.73 -17.85
CA MET A 185 10.32 12.96 -18.55
C MET A 185 10.76 11.69 -17.80
N TYR A 186 10.61 11.65 -16.47
CA TYR A 186 11.14 10.58 -15.64
C TYR A 186 10.05 9.63 -15.09
N GLY A 187 9.04 9.39 -15.92
CA GLY A 187 8.19 8.21 -15.79
C GLY A 187 7.00 8.32 -14.84
N LEU A 188 6.71 9.50 -14.26
CA LEU A 188 5.47 9.73 -13.53
C LEU A 188 4.29 9.78 -14.50
N ASP A 189 3.19 9.07 -14.23
CA ASP A 189 2.04 9.00 -15.14
C ASP A 189 0.80 9.71 -14.60
N ILE A 190 0.57 9.66 -13.28
CA ILE A 190 -0.59 10.29 -12.61
C ILE A 190 -0.11 11.07 -11.38
N GLU A 191 -0.49 12.33 -11.30
CA GLU A 191 -0.21 13.19 -10.16
C GLU A 191 -1.43 13.33 -9.26
N MET A 192 -1.23 13.18 -7.96
CA MET A 192 -2.29 13.20 -6.96
C MET A 192 -2.00 14.26 -5.89
N GLY A 193 -3.00 15.13 -5.62
CA GLY A 193 -3.02 16.03 -4.47
C GLY A 193 -1.85 16.98 -4.33
N SER A 194 -1.31 17.52 -5.42
CA SER A 194 -0.18 18.42 -5.37
C SER A 194 -0.51 19.71 -4.62
N TYR A 195 0.35 20.05 -3.67
CA TYR A 195 0.31 21.31 -2.93
C TYR A 195 1.33 22.26 -3.57
N THR A 196 0.97 22.81 -4.70
CA THR A 196 1.82 23.77 -5.39
C THR A 196 1.47 25.16 -4.89
N ASN A 197 2.12 25.64 -3.85
CA ASN A 197 2.18 27.01 -3.33
C ASN A 197 1.17 28.04 -3.87
N GLY A 198 -0.13 27.82 -3.63
CA GLY A 198 -1.18 28.74 -4.09
C GLY A 198 -1.55 28.63 -5.57
N LEU A 199 -1.03 27.66 -6.28
CA LEU A 199 -1.45 27.37 -7.65
C LEU A 199 -2.94 26.98 -7.73
N THR A 200 -3.54 26.54 -6.64
CA THR A 200 -4.95 26.10 -6.61
C THR A 200 -5.93 27.21 -6.25
N SER A 201 -5.47 28.39 -5.81
CA SER A 201 -6.36 29.43 -5.28
C SER A 201 -7.08 30.27 -6.36
N GLU A 202 -6.60 30.25 -7.60
CA GLU A 202 -7.13 31.06 -8.69
C GLU A 202 -7.61 30.24 -9.89
N SER A 203 -7.55 28.92 -9.84
CA SER A 203 -7.90 28.03 -10.93
C SER A 203 -9.34 27.52 -10.78
N GLU A 204 -10.15 27.63 -11.82
CA GLU A 204 -11.49 27.04 -11.90
C GLU A 204 -11.45 25.50 -11.74
N PHE A 205 -10.34 24.89 -12.13
CA PHE A 205 -10.04 23.47 -11.94
C PHE A 205 -8.69 23.33 -11.24
N GLY A 206 -8.67 22.94 -9.97
CA GLY A 206 -7.45 22.80 -9.16
C GLY A 206 -6.34 21.92 -9.77
N TYR A 207 -6.65 21.09 -10.77
CA TYR A 207 -5.68 20.29 -11.53
C TYR A 207 -4.80 21.08 -12.49
N ASP A 208 -5.23 22.28 -12.92
CA ASP A 208 -4.47 23.14 -13.82
C ASP A 208 -3.10 23.51 -13.23
N ASP A 209 -3.04 23.57 -11.92
CA ASP A 209 -1.88 24.01 -11.15
C ASP A 209 -0.95 22.87 -10.73
N TYR A 210 -1.26 21.64 -11.11
CA TYR A 210 -0.39 20.50 -10.88
C TYR A 210 0.84 20.56 -11.81
N TYR A 211 1.92 19.90 -11.43
CA TYR A 211 3.13 19.81 -12.25
C TYR A 211 2.85 19.17 -13.61
N LEU A 212 1.94 18.18 -13.67
CA LEU A 212 1.43 17.61 -14.91
C LEU A 212 0.19 18.34 -15.46
N GLY A 213 -0.09 19.57 -15.00
CA GLY A 213 -1.16 20.44 -15.46
C GLY A 213 -0.75 21.43 -16.53
N LYS A 214 -1.08 22.73 -16.35
CA LYS A 214 -0.80 23.80 -17.32
C LYS A 214 0.69 23.96 -17.65
N SER A 215 1.57 23.82 -16.65
CA SER A 215 3.03 23.90 -16.84
C SER A 215 3.52 22.81 -17.80
N TYR A 216 3.01 21.59 -17.66
CA TYR A 216 3.30 20.48 -18.56
C TYR A 216 2.81 20.76 -19.99
N LEU A 217 1.54 21.20 -20.13
CA LEU A 217 0.97 21.55 -21.44
C LEU A 217 1.79 22.66 -22.12
N LYS A 218 2.25 23.66 -21.38
CA LYS A 218 3.13 24.72 -21.90
C LYS A 218 4.43 24.14 -22.45
N MET A 219 5.12 23.27 -21.68
CA MET A 219 6.38 22.65 -22.11
C MET A 219 6.21 21.76 -23.34
N VAL A 220 5.06 21.06 -23.48
CA VAL A 220 4.73 20.29 -24.69
C VAL A 220 4.57 21.22 -25.90
N ARG A 221 3.82 22.32 -25.77
CA ARG A 221 3.62 23.32 -26.83
C ARG A 221 4.91 24.01 -27.27
N GLU A 222 5.83 24.21 -26.35
CA GLU A 222 7.17 24.76 -26.58
C GLU A 222 8.16 23.74 -27.20
N GLY A 223 7.74 22.47 -27.36
CA GLY A 223 8.60 21.42 -27.89
C GLY A 223 9.68 20.91 -26.90
N LYS A 224 9.60 21.31 -25.62
CA LYS A 224 10.52 20.86 -24.58
C LYS A 224 10.27 19.43 -24.13
N ILE A 225 9.03 18.97 -24.28
CA ILE A 225 8.60 17.60 -23.98
C ILE A 225 8.07 16.97 -25.26
N PRO A 226 8.66 15.85 -25.71
CA PRO A 226 8.24 15.15 -26.92
C PRO A 226 6.82 14.56 -26.79
N MET A 227 6.07 14.51 -27.89
CA MET A 227 4.72 13.91 -27.93
C MET A 227 4.70 12.41 -27.57
N GLU A 228 5.80 11.70 -27.80
CA GLU A 228 5.95 10.29 -27.45
C GLU A 228 5.80 10.08 -25.93
N VAL A 229 6.30 11.02 -25.12
CA VAL A 229 6.16 11.01 -23.65
C VAL A 229 4.69 11.21 -23.25
N VAL A 230 3.97 12.12 -23.92
CA VAL A 230 2.54 12.34 -23.71
C VAL A 230 1.75 11.08 -24.07
N ASN A 231 2.05 10.49 -25.22
CA ASN A 231 1.38 9.29 -25.72
C ASN A 231 1.63 8.07 -24.83
N ASP A 232 2.85 7.88 -24.29
CA ASP A 232 3.12 6.78 -23.34
C ASP A 232 2.28 6.93 -22.07
N LYS A 233 2.25 8.13 -21.46
CA LYS A 233 1.42 8.39 -20.29
C LYS A 233 -0.08 8.14 -20.56
N ALA A 234 -0.59 8.68 -21.66
CA ALA A 234 -1.98 8.49 -22.07
C ALA A 234 -2.30 7.00 -22.27
N ALA A 235 -1.43 6.25 -22.93
CA ALA A 235 -1.60 4.82 -23.15
C ALA A 235 -1.63 4.03 -21.84
N ARG A 236 -0.79 4.39 -20.86
CA ARG A 236 -0.77 3.75 -19.54
C ARG A 236 -2.05 4.04 -18.75
N VAL A 237 -2.50 5.29 -18.72
CA VAL A 237 -3.76 5.68 -18.08
C VAL A 237 -4.96 4.99 -18.73
N LEU A 238 -5.04 4.99 -20.06
CA LEU A 238 -6.10 4.27 -20.78
C LEU A 238 -6.09 2.78 -20.50
N ARG A 239 -4.91 2.14 -20.44
CA ARG A 239 -4.78 0.72 -20.09
C ARG A 239 -5.29 0.45 -18.68
N LEU A 240 -4.99 1.33 -17.72
CA LEU A 240 -5.52 1.23 -16.36
C LEU A 240 -7.06 1.31 -16.36
N ILE A 241 -7.64 2.29 -17.06
CA ILE A 241 -9.10 2.47 -17.21
C ILE A 241 -9.76 1.24 -17.84
N PHE A 242 -9.17 0.68 -18.92
CA PHE A 242 -9.69 -0.54 -19.54
C PHE A 242 -9.61 -1.78 -18.65
N ARG A 243 -8.59 -1.87 -17.79
CA ARG A 243 -8.46 -2.97 -16.82
C ARG A 243 -9.44 -2.84 -15.65
N THR A 244 -9.87 -1.63 -15.31
CA THR A 244 -10.67 -1.32 -14.12
C THR A 244 -12.08 -0.81 -14.48
N ALA A 245 -12.26 0.50 -14.64
CA ALA A 245 -13.56 1.14 -14.82
C ALA A 245 -14.34 0.55 -16.00
N MET A 246 -13.69 0.37 -17.15
CA MET A 246 -14.28 -0.13 -18.37
C MET A 246 -14.30 -1.66 -18.50
N ASN A 247 -13.77 -2.39 -17.55
CA ASN A 247 -13.82 -3.86 -17.56
C ASN A 247 -15.24 -4.36 -17.32
N ARG A 248 -15.93 -4.80 -18.36
CA ARG A 248 -17.32 -5.31 -18.29
C ARG A 248 -17.43 -6.67 -17.61
N ARG A 249 -16.32 -7.40 -17.40
CA ARG A 249 -16.29 -8.73 -16.78
C ARG A 249 -15.95 -8.70 -15.29
N LYS A 250 -15.75 -7.50 -14.72
CA LYS A 250 -15.45 -7.36 -13.29
C LYS A 250 -16.66 -7.78 -12.44
N PRO A 251 -16.45 -8.41 -11.28
CA PRO A 251 -17.53 -8.77 -10.35
C PRO A 251 -18.16 -7.52 -9.72
N PHE A 252 -19.28 -7.68 -9.04
CA PHE A 252 -19.93 -6.60 -8.29
C PHE A 252 -19.20 -6.24 -6.99
N GLY A 253 -18.43 -7.19 -6.44
CA GLY A 253 -17.80 -7.07 -5.14
C GLY A 253 -18.76 -7.42 -4.00
N ALA A 254 -18.23 -7.39 -2.79
CA ALA A 254 -18.98 -7.62 -1.54
C ALA A 254 -18.45 -6.69 -0.45
N LEU A 255 -19.31 -6.36 0.52
CA LEU A 255 -18.96 -5.51 1.64
C LEU A 255 -19.21 -6.22 2.95
N THR A 256 -18.21 -6.26 3.83
CA THR A 256 -18.33 -6.80 5.20
C THR A 256 -19.03 -8.17 5.27
N SER A 257 -18.69 -9.08 4.35
CA SER A 257 -19.27 -10.42 4.31
C SER A 257 -18.71 -11.31 5.43
N GLU A 258 -19.42 -12.39 5.76
CA GLU A 258 -18.93 -13.39 6.74
C GLU A 258 -17.59 -14.01 6.31
N GLU A 259 -17.35 -14.13 4.99
CA GLU A 259 -16.07 -14.60 4.45
C GLU A 259 -14.93 -13.60 4.71
N HIS A 260 -15.22 -12.29 4.65
CA HIS A 260 -14.25 -11.26 5.01
C HIS A 260 -13.88 -11.34 6.49
N TYR A 261 -14.84 -11.49 7.38
CA TYR A 261 -14.59 -11.68 8.82
C TYR A 261 -13.82 -12.96 9.10
N ARG A 262 -14.17 -14.06 8.42
CA ARG A 262 -13.44 -15.32 8.54
C ARG A 262 -11.99 -15.17 8.08
N THR A 263 -11.76 -14.52 6.95
CA THR A 263 -10.41 -14.24 6.43
C THR A 263 -9.61 -13.40 7.45
N ALA A 264 -10.21 -12.35 8.01
CA ALA A 264 -9.56 -11.52 9.04
C ALA A 264 -9.20 -12.34 10.28
N TYR A 265 -10.09 -13.23 10.72
CA TYR A 265 -9.87 -14.13 11.85
C TYR A 265 -8.73 -15.14 11.57
N GLU A 266 -8.73 -15.79 10.41
CA GLU A 266 -7.67 -16.73 10.01
C GLU A 266 -6.30 -16.05 10.01
N ILE A 267 -6.19 -14.84 9.45
CA ILE A 267 -4.94 -14.07 9.43
C ILE A 267 -4.51 -13.73 10.85
N ALA A 268 -5.42 -13.29 11.72
CA ALA A 268 -5.09 -12.95 13.10
C ALA A 268 -4.59 -14.19 13.87
N THR A 269 -5.27 -15.32 13.74
CA THR A 269 -4.91 -16.54 14.47
C THR A 269 -3.59 -17.15 13.99
N GLU A 270 -3.27 -17.10 12.70
CA GLU A 270 -1.98 -17.58 12.18
C GLU A 270 -0.84 -16.57 12.41
N GLY A 271 -1.15 -15.26 12.42
CA GLY A 271 -0.15 -14.21 12.61
C GLY A 271 0.23 -13.92 14.05
N ILE A 272 -0.55 -14.38 15.05
CA ILE A 272 -0.23 -14.20 16.47
C ILE A 272 0.78 -15.25 16.93
N VAL A 273 1.98 -14.82 17.30
CA VAL A 273 3.08 -15.68 17.71
C VAL A 273 3.26 -15.65 19.22
N LEU A 274 3.13 -16.83 19.87
CA LEU A 274 3.35 -16.98 21.30
C LEU A 274 4.85 -17.09 21.59
N LEU A 275 5.49 -15.98 21.97
CA LEU A 275 6.93 -15.91 22.18
C LEU A 275 7.40 -16.63 23.45
N LYS A 276 6.55 -16.71 24.50
CA LYS A 276 6.91 -17.32 25.76
C LYS A 276 5.68 -17.87 26.43
N ASN A 277 5.73 -19.16 26.85
CA ASN A 277 4.65 -19.85 27.58
C ASN A 277 5.22 -20.79 28.61
N GLY A 278 5.76 -20.24 29.69
CA GLY A 278 6.48 -20.96 30.75
C GLY A 278 7.98 -21.07 30.49
N THR A 279 8.73 -21.42 31.51
CA THR A 279 10.20 -21.52 31.49
C THR A 279 10.73 -22.80 32.09
N GLY A 280 9.98 -23.89 31.97
CA GLY A 280 10.39 -25.21 32.48
C GLY A 280 9.60 -25.69 33.68
N LYS A 281 10.15 -26.68 34.46
CA LYS A 281 9.43 -27.36 35.54
C LYS A 281 8.88 -26.44 36.65
N LYS A 282 9.54 -25.31 36.90
CA LYS A 282 9.14 -24.33 37.92
C LYS A 282 8.10 -23.31 37.43
N GLN A 283 7.95 -23.14 36.14
CA GLN A 283 6.96 -22.25 35.49
C GLN A 283 6.34 -23.00 34.32
N PRO A 284 5.33 -23.85 34.57
CA PRO A 284 4.66 -24.58 33.50
C PRO A 284 3.93 -23.63 32.55
N ALA A 285 3.65 -24.11 31.32
CA ALA A 285 2.87 -23.40 30.37
C ALA A 285 1.49 -23.00 30.93
N LEU A 286 1.11 -21.73 30.78
CA LEU A 286 -0.20 -21.22 31.18
C LEU A 286 -1.25 -21.39 30.09
N LEU A 287 -0.84 -21.19 28.86
CA LEU A 287 -1.71 -21.26 27.68
C LEU A 287 -1.58 -22.61 26.96
N PRO A 288 -2.68 -23.15 26.39
CA PRO A 288 -4.04 -22.63 26.50
C PRO A 288 -4.62 -22.78 27.89
N VAL A 289 -5.42 -21.82 28.34
CA VAL A 289 -6.17 -21.92 29.58
C VAL A 289 -7.30 -22.93 29.38
N PRO A 290 -7.35 -24.04 30.15
CA PRO A 290 -8.44 -25.00 30.00
C PRO A 290 -9.79 -24.37 30.33
N GLN A 291 -10.78 -24.62 29.44
CA GLN A 291 -12.13 -24.12 29.64
C GLN A 291 -12.70 -24.56 31.01
N GLY A 292 -13.31 -23.61 31.70
CA GLY A 292 -13.90 -23.86 33.01
C GLY A 292 -12.91 -24.02 34.20
N LYS A 293 -11.58 -23.90 33.94
CA LYS A 293 -10.58 -24.01 35.01
C LYS A 293 -10.68 -22.86 36.03
N TYR A 294 -10.97 -21.66 35.54
CA TYR A 294 -11.09 -20.48 36.41
C TYR A 294 -12.53 -19.96 36.38
N LYS A 295 -13.08 -19.70 37.58
CA LYS A 295 -14.44 -19.12 37.71
C LYS A 295 -14.49 -17.61 37.54
N ARG A 296 -13.34 -16.95 37.68
CA ARG A 296 -13.20 -15.49 37.55
C ARG A 296 -11.89 -15.19 36.86
N ILE A 297 -11.95 -14.32 35.85
CA ILE A 297 -10.80 -13.79 35.11
C ILE A 297 -10.82 -12.28 35.31
N LEU A 298 -9.72 -11.69 35.74
CA LEU A 298 -9.55 -10.25 35.81
C LEU A 298 -8.77 -9.81 34.59
N VAL A 299 -9.37 -8.93 33.76
CA VAL A 299 -8.73 -8.29 32.63
C VAL A 299 -8.40 -6.85 33.01
N VAL A 300 -7.15 -6.44 32.88
CA VAL A 300 -6.65 -5.14 33.34
C VAL A 300 -5.97 -4.38 32.22
N GLY A 301 -6.20 -3.07 32.17
CA GLY A 301 -5.59 -2.15 31.23
C GLY A 301 -6.57 -1.61 30.18
N ASP A 302 -6.28 -0.42 29.66
CA ASP A 302 -7.14 0.27 28.71
C ASP A 302 -7.44 -0.54 27.44
N ASN A 303 -6.47 -1.36 27.02
CA ASN A 303 -6.61 -2.18 25.83
C ASN A 303 -7.61 -3.34 25.99
N ALA A 304 -8.09 -3.62 27.20
CA ALA A 304 -9.11 -4.64 27.45
C ALA A 304 -10.40 -4.37 26.66
N THR A 305 -10.79 -3.09 26.58
CA THR A 305 -12.03 -2.64 25.94
C THR A 305 -11.83 -1.65 24.80
N ARG A 306 -10.57 -1.18 24.62
CA ARG A 306 -10.25 -0.13 23.66
C ARG A 306 -10.35 -0.64 22.23
N ASN A 307 -11.07 0.10 21.40
CA ASN A 307 -11.07 -0.12 19.94
C ASN A 307 -9.78 0.43 19.33
N LEU A 308 -8.85 -0.44 19.01
CA LEU A 308 -7.55 -0.09 18.42
C LEU A 308 -7.55 -0.02 16.87
N MET A 309 -8.70 -0.22 16.22
CA MET A 309 -8.84 -0.18 14.76
C MET A 309 -8.75 1.24 14.22
N LEU A 310 -9.02 2.24 15.05
CA LEU A 310 -9.06 3.65 14.64
C LEU A 310 -7.71 4.30 14.91
N ARG A 311 -6.93 4.50 13.87
CA ARG A 311 -5.61 5.14 13.95
C ARG A 311 -5.60 6.57 13.48
N GLY A 312 -6.57 7.01 12.69
CA GLY A 312 -6.61 8.34 12.09
C GLY A 312 -5.74 8.48 10.84
N GLY A 313 -5.83 9.63 10.17
CA GLY A 313 -5.12 9.91 8.93
C GLY A 313 -5.57 9.02 7.77
N SER A 314 -4.67 8.78 6.83
CA SER A 314 -4.97 7.99 5.62
C SER A 314 -5.22 6.50 5.87
N SER A 315 -4.85 5.99 7.04
CA SER A 315 -5.08 4.61 7.47
C SER A 315 -6.31 4.42 8.35
N GLU A 316 -7.08 5.47 8.59
CA GLU A 316 -8.29 5.40 9.40
C GLU A 316 -9.35 4.52 8.75
N LEU A 317 -9.93 3.64 9.56
CA LEU A 317 -11.02 2.75 9.17
C LEU A 317 -12.26 3.03 10.00
N LYS A 318 -13.43 3.03 9.35
CA LYS A 318 -14.72 2.93 10.01
C LYS A 318 -15.14 1.46 9.94
N VAL A 319 -15.20 0.81 11.09
CA VAL A 319 -15.46 -0.63 11.16
C VAL A 319 -16.90 -0.91 11.59
N GLN A 320 -17.46 -1.97 11.05
CA GLN A 320 -18.82 -2.40 11.40
C GLN A 320 -18.84 -3.26 12.66
N LYS A 321 -17.83 -4.11 12.85
CA LYS A 321 -17.75 -5.07 13.95
C LYS A 321 -16.36 -5.03 14.57
N VAL A 322 -16.32 -4.94 15.89
CA VAL A 322 -15.09 -5.03 16.69
C VAL A 322 -15.34 -6.04 17.81
N ILE A 323 -14.32 -6.83 18.09
CA ILE A 323 -14.28 -7.74 19.24
C ILE A 323 -13.09 -7.32 20.09
N SER A 324 -13.35 -6.75 21.26
CA SER A 324 -12.28 -6.41 22.20
C SER A 324 -11.70 -7.67 22.88
N PRO A 325 -10.49 -7.60 23.46
CA PRO A 325 -9.98 -8.70 24.28
C PRO A 325 -10.94 -9.16 25.37
N LEU A 326 -11.68 -8.23 26.00
CA LEU A 326 -12.67 -8.56 27.03
C LEU A 326 -13.87 -9.32 26.43
N ASP A 327 -14.33 -8.94 25.23
CA ASP A 327 -15.44 -9.62 24.55
C ASP A 327 -15.05 -11.02 24.06
N GLY A 328 -13.75 -11.23 23.80
CA GLY A 328 -13.22 -12.51 23.32
C GLY A 328 -12.93 -13.54 24.42
N ILE A 329 -12.85 -13.11 25.69
CA ILE A 329 -12.61 -13.97 26.88
C ILE A 329 -13.92 -14.39 27.52
#